data_9de4c34bdda62a963bcdee3c6fcd17fe
#
_entry.id   9de4c34bdda62a963bcdee3c6fcd17fe
#
_cell.length_a   1.000
_cell.length_b   1.000
_cell.length_c   1.000
_cell.angle_alpha   90.00
_cell.angle_beta   90.00
_cell.angle_gamma   90.00
#
_symmetry.space_group_name_H-M   'P 1'
#
loop_
_entity.id
_entity.type
_entity.pdbx_description
1 polymer ?
#
loop_
_entity_poly.entity_id
_entity_poly.type
_entity_poly.pdbx_seq_one_letter_code
_entity_poly.pdbx_strand_id
1 'polypeptide(L)'
;LLPEFSALENIMMPQLIAGLPREEARERASQLLDYMRIGHRGGHRPAELSGGEQQRVAIARAVANAPLVLLADEPTGNLDPETASYVFSALEALVRQSGLAALIATHNHDLARRMDRCVTLIDGQVVDYEA
;
A
#
# COMPACT_ATOMS: atom_id res chain seq x y z
N LEU A 1 -10.96 0.53 -1.89
CA LEU A 1 -10.98 0.55 -3.36
C LEU A 1 -12.37 0.95 -3.86
N LEU A 2 -12.42 1.52 -5.06
CA LEU A 2 -13.66 1.86 -5.75
C LEU A 2 -14.21 0.58 -6.41
N PRO A 3 -15.40 0.09 -6.01
CA PRO A 3 -15.87 -1.23 -6.39
C PRO A 3 -16.26 -1.36 -7.87
N GLU A 4 -16.61 -0.25 -8.51
CA GLU A 4 -17.02 -0.20 -9.92
C GLU A 4 -15.84 -0.25 -10.89
N PHE A 5 -14.62 0.03 -10.42
CA PHE A 5 -13.41 0.11 -11.21
C PHE A 5 -12.54 -1.14 -11.04
N SER A 6 -11.85 -1.52 -12.10
CA SER A 6 -10.84 -2.58 -12.05
C SER A 6 -9.65 -2.19 -11.15
N ALA A 7 -8.78 -3.15 -10.83
CA ALA A 7 -7.54 -2.91 -10.11
C ALA A 7 -6.68 -1.85 -10.82
N LEU A 8 -6.53 -1.99 -12.13
CA LEU A 8 -5.79 -1.03 -12.96
C LEU A 8 -6.39 0.38 -12.89
N GLU A 9 -7.71 0.48 -13.06
CA GLU A 9 -8.44 1.76 -13.02
C GLU A 9 -8.39 2.41 -11.64
N ASN A 10 -8.44 1.64 -10.57
CA ASN A 10 -8.25 2.14 -9.20
C ASN A 10 -6.90 2.86 -9.04
N ILE A 11 -5.83 2.31 -9.61
CA ILE A 11 -4.49 2.90 -9.52
C ILE A 11 -4.34 4.09 -10.50
N MET A 12 -5.02 4.05 -11.65
CA MET A 12 -5.03 5.17 -12.59
C MET A 12 -5.74 6.40 -12.04
N MET A 13 -6.79 6.22 -11.24
CA MET A 13 -7.69 7.29 -10.81
C MET A 13 -6.97 8.49 -10.16
N PRO A 14 -6.11 8.33 -9.15
CA PRO A 14 -5.40 9.47 -8.55
C PRO A 14 -4.49 10.19 -9.55
N GLN A 15 -3.93 9.48 -10.50
CA GLN A 15 -3.06 10.04 -11.53
C GLN A 15 -3.85 10.87 -12.54
N LEU A 16 -5.04 10.40 -12.96
CA LEU A 16 -5.95 11.14 -13.83
C LEU A 16 -6.45 12.42 -13.15
N ILE A 17 -6.80 12.35 -11.85
CA ILE A 17 -7.20 13.51 -11.05
C ILE A 17 -6.07 14.54 -10.98
N ALA A 18 -4.82 14.09 -10.87
CA ALA A 18 -3.64 14.95 -10.90
C ALA A 18 -3.30 15.51 -12.29
N GLY A 19 -4.07 15.15 -13.33
CA GLY A 19 -3.93 15.68 -14.69
C GLY A 19 -2.97 14.90 -15.59
N LEU A 20 -2.55 13.69 -15.18
CA LEU A 20 -1.70 12.85 -16.03
C LEU A 20 -2.51 12.34 -17.23
N PRO A 21 -1.93 12.33 -18.46
CA PRO A 21 -2.58 11.76 -19.63
C PRO A 21 -2.96 10.28 -19.40
N ARG A 22 -4.09 9.85 -19.96
CA ARG A 22 -4.66 8.52 -19.70
C ARG A 22 -3.69 7.37 -20.01
N GLU A 23 -2.95 7.45 -21.10
CA GLU A 23 -2.01 6.40 -21.49
C GLU A 23 -0.82 6.32 -20.52
N GLU A 24 -0.29 7.46 -20.08
CA GLU A 24 0.77 7.49 -19.07
C GLU A 24 0.28 6.95 -17.72
N ALA A 25 -0.94 7.32 -17.29
CA ALA A 25 -1.55 6.80 -16.08
C ALA A 25 -1.73 5.28 -16.15
N ARG A 26 -2.14 4.77 -17.31
CA ARG A 26 -2.29 3.33 -17.56
C ARG A 26 -0.95 2.59 -17.47
N GLU A 27 0.08 3.12 -18.13
CA GLU A 27 1.42 2.52 -18.11
C GLU A 27 1.98 2.46 -16.69
N ARG A 28 1.94 3.56 -15.95
CA ARG A 28 2.39 3.61 -14.55
C ARG A 28 1.60 2.67 -13.65
N ALA A 29 0.29 2.63 -13.80
CA ALA A 29 -0.56 1.72 -13.05
C ALA A 29 -0.23 0.25 -13.34
N SER A 30 0.03 -0.10 -14.59
CA SER A 30 0.47 -1.45 -14.99
C SER A 30 1.81 -1.82 -14.36
N GLN A 31 2.80 -0.91 -14.39
CA GLN A 31 4.11 -1.11 -13.77
C GLN A 31 3.98 -1.32 -12.26
N LEU A 32 3.12 -0.57 -11.56
CA LEU A 32 2.86 -0.75 -10.13
C LEU A 32 2.20 -2.09 -9.83
N LEU A 33 1.24 -2.54 -10.64
CA LEU A 33 0.64 -3.87 -10.51
C LEU A 33 1.68 -4.99 -10.68
N ASP A 34 2.56 -4.86 -11.66
CA ASP A 34 3.63 -5.83 -11.89
C ASP A 34 4.64 -5.84 -10.73
N TYR A 35 5.01 -4.66 -10.22
CA TYR A 35 5.86 -4.54 -9.04
C TYR A 35 5.23 -5.23 -7.81
N MET A 36 3.92 -5.07 -7.61
CA MET A 36 3.16 -5.72 -6.54
C MET A 36 2.82 -7.19 -6.85
N ARG A 37 3.29 -7.73 -7.98
CA ARG A 37 3.07 -9.11 -8.44
C ARG A 37 1.60 -9.49 -8.59
N ILE A 38 0.78 -8.56 -9.07
CA ILE A 38 -0.64 -8.75 -9.34
C ILE A 38 -1.06 -8.22 -10.72
N GLY A 39 -0.12 -8.08 -11.66
CA GLY A 39 -0.40 -7.62 -13.02
C GLY A 39 -1.48 -8.43 -13.73
N HIS A 40 -1.51 -9.75 -13.51
CA HIS A 40 -2.54 -10.67 -14.04
C HIS A 40 -3.96 -10.40 -13.50
N ARG A 41 -4.11 -9.60 -12.45
CA ARG A 41 -5.39 -9.19 -11.85
C ARG A 41 -5.83 -7.77 -12.25
N GLY A 42 -5.09 -7.09 -13.11
CA GLY A 42 -5.34 -5.69 -13.47
C GLY A 42 -6.74 -5.41 -13.98
N GLY A 43 -7.34 -6.33 -14.73
CA GLY A 43 -8.72 -6.23 -15.25
C GLY A 43 -9.82 -6.63 -14.26
N HIS A 44 -9.49 -7.16 -13.08
CA HIS A 44 -10.46 -7.63 -12.09
C HIS A 44 -10.94 -6.48 -11.19
N ARG A 45 -12.20 -6.56 -10.78
CA ARG A 45 -12.79 -5.63 -9.80
C ARG A 45 -12.48 -6.08 -8.38
N PRO A 46 -12.56 -5.19 -7.38
CA PRO A 46 -12.27 -5.54 -5.98
C PRO A 46 -12.99 -6.79 -5.47
N ALA A 47 -14.26 -6.99 -5.83
CA ALA A 47 -15.03 -8.16 -5.41
C ALA A 47 -14.48 -9.50 -5.95
N GLU A 48 -13.66 -9.47 -7.00
CA GLU A 48 -13.03 -10.63 -7.63
C GLU A 48 -11.60 -10.89 -7.11
N LEU A 49 -11.11 -10.05 -6.19
CA LEU A 49 -9.77 -10.10 -5.62
C LEU A 49 -9.79 -10.68 -4.21
N SER A 50 -8.75 -11.43 -3.85
CA SER A 50 -8.50 -11.81 -2.45
C SER A 50 -8.22 -10.58 -1.58
N GLY A 51 -8.33 -10.71 -0.25
CA GLY A 51 -8.01 -9.63 0.67
C GLY A 51 -6.58 -9.10 0.50
N GLY A 52 -5.60 -9.98 0.34
CA GLY A 52 -4.21 -9.60 0.10
C GLY A 52 -3.99 -8.94 -1.26
N GLU A 53 -4.70 -9.37 -2.31
CA GLU A 53 -4.68 -8.73 -3.63
C GLU A 53 -5.29 -7.34 -3.56
N GLN A 54 -6.44 -7.18 -2.89
CA GLN A 54 -7.06 -5.86 -2.67
C GLN A 54 -6.12 -4.90 -1.93
N GLN A 55 -5.44 -5.40 -0.91
CA GLN A 55 -4.50 -4.59 -0.13
C GLN A 55 -3.31 -4.14 -0.96
N ARG A 56 -2.75 -5.01 -1.80
CA ARG A 56 -1.67 -4.65 -2.72
C ARG A 56 -2.11 -3.63 -3.77
N VAL A 57 -3.32 -3.72 -4.29
CA VAL A 57 -3.90 -2.68 -5.16
C VAL A 57 -4.05 -1.36 -4.41
N ALA A 58 -4.50 -1.39 -3.15
CA ALA A 58 -4.65 -0.19 -2.32
C ALA A 58 -3.30 0.50 -2.05
N ILE A 59 -2.25 -0.28 -1.77
CA ILE A 59 -0.88 0.23 -1.61
C ILE A 59 -0.38 0.85 -2.92
N ALA A 60 -0.53 0.16 -4.05
CA ALA A 60 -0.14 0.67 -5.35
C ALA A 60 -0.86 1.98 -5.70
N ARG A 61 -2.16 2.07 -5.40
CA ARG A 61 -2.95 3.29 -5.59
C ARG A 61 -2.43 4.44 -4.71
N ALA A 62 -2.08 4.16 -3.46
CA ALA A 62 -1.59 5.17 -2.53
C ALA A 62 -0.26 5.81 -2.98
N VAL A 63 0.58 5.07 -3.68
CA VAL A 63 1.90 5.54 -4.16
C VAL A 63 1.91 5.96 -5.63
N ALA A 64 0.79 5.89 -6.32
CA ALA A 64 0.69 6.12 -7.77
C ALA A 64 1.20 7.51 -8.20
N ASN A 65 1.03 8.53 -7.36
CA ASN A 65 1.48 9.90 -7.62
C ASN A 65 2.87 10.20 -7.02
N ALA A 66 3.66 9.18 -6.70
CA ALA A 66 4.99 9.32 -6.10
C ALA A 66 5.01 10.26 -4.88
N PRO A 67 4.23 9.99 -3.82
CA PRO A 67 4.15 10.82 -2.64
C PRO A 67 5.48 10.84 -1.88
N LEU A 68 5.71 11.88 -1.08
CA LEU A 68 6.84 11.93 -0.15
C LEU A 68 6.58 11.17 1.15
N VAL A 69 5.30 11.04 1.52
CA VAL A 69 4.87 10.38 2.76
C VAL A 69 3.71 9.45 2.47
N LEU A 70 3.78 8.23 3.00
CA LEU A 70 2.71 7.26 3.02
C LEU A 70 2.17 7.13 4.45
N LEU A 71 0.85 7.25 4.60
CA LEU A 71 0.14 6.98 5.84
C LEU A 71 -0.64 5.68 5.68
N ALA A 72 -0.46 4.75 6.60
CA ALA A 72 -1.18 3.49 6.60
C ALA A 72 -1.69 3.16 8.00
N ASP A 73 -2.97 2.79 8.07
CA ASP A 73 -3.63 2.34 9.29
C ASP A 73 -3.98 0.86 9.15
N GLU A 74 -3.38 0.03 10.00
CA GLU A 74 -3.54 -1.43 9.99
C GLU A 74 -3.46 -2.06 8.58
N PRO A 75 -2.39 -1.84 7.80
CA PRO A 75 -2.35 -2.22 6.39
C PRO A 75 -2.46 -3.73 6.14
N THR A 76 -2.37 -4.55 7.19
CA THR A 76 -2.46 -6.02 7.12
C THR A 76 -3.44 -6.61 8.14
N GLY A 77 -4.19 -5.78 8.86
CA GLY A 77 -4.98 -6.19 10.03
C GLY A 77 -6.09 -7.22 9.73
N ASN A 78 -6.59 -7.28 8.50
CA ASN A 78 -7.65 -8.20 8.07
C ASN A 78 -7.13 -9.40 7.27
N LEU A 79 -5.82 -9.65 7.29
CA LEU A 79 -5.19 -10.72 6.53
C LEU A 79 -4.70 -11.84 7.48
N ASP A 80 -4.67 -13.06 6.96
CA ASP A 80 -3.99 -14.17 7.66
C ASP A 80 -2.48 -13.86 7.79
N PRO A 81 -1.77 -14.49 8.77
CA PRO A 81 -0.39 -14.14 9.07
C PRO A 81 0.59 -14.26 7.89
N GLU A 82 0.41 -15.27 7.04
CA GLU A 82 1.28 -15.51 5.88
C GLU A 82 1.07 -14.42 4.82
N THR A 83 -0.18 -14.16 4.47
CA THR A 83 -0.56 -13.09 3.53
C THR A 83 -0.16 -11.71 4.07
N ALA A 84 -0.34 -11.46 5.37
CA ALA A 84 0.07 -10.23 6.03
C ALA A 84 1.58 -9.98 5.90
N SER A 85 2.39 -11.01 6.19
CA SER A 85 3.84 -10.93 6.05
C SER A 85 4.28 -10.65 4.62
N TYR A 86 3.64 -11.29 3.66
CA TYR A 86 3.92 -11.08 2.23
C TYR A 86 3.58 -9.64 1.78
N VAL A 87 2.38 -9.17 2.10
CA VAL A 87 1.94 -7.80 1.76
C VAL A 87 2.82 -6.76 2.42
N PHE A 88 3.18 -6.97 3.69
CA PHE A 88 4.05 -6.06 4.42
C PHE A 88 5.46 -6.01 3.84
N SER A 89 6.01 -7.15 3.41
CA SER A 89 7.32 -7.21 2.74
C SER A 89 7.31 -6.44 1.41
N ALA A 90 6.22 -6.52 0.66
CA ALA A 90 6.05 -5.73 -0.57
C ALA A 90 5.99 -4.22 -0.27
N LEU A 91 5.27 -3.82 0.77
CA LEU A 91 5.19 -2.43 1.23
C LEU A 91 6.56 -1.91 1.69
N GLU A 92 7.28 -2.68 2.52
CA GLU A 92 8.62 -2.33 2.99
C GLU A 92 9.61 -2.15 1.84
N ALA A 93 9.63 -3.08 0.89
CA ALA A 93 10.49 -2.99 -0.29
C ALA A 93 10.17 -1.73 -1.13
N LEU A 94 8.90 -1.42 -1.31
CA LEU A 94 8.46 -0.22 -2.02
C LEU A 94 8.94 1.06 -1.32
N VAL A 95 8.77 1.16 0.01
CA VAL A 95 9.22 2.30 0.81
C VAL A 95 10.73 2.49 0.70
N ARG A 96 11.51 1.42 0.89
CA ARG A 96 12.97 1.47 0.83
C ARG A 96 13.49 1.85 -0.56
N GLN A 97 12.88 1.34 -1.62
CA GLN A 97 13.31 1.59 -3.01
C GLN A 97 12.91 2.98 -3.51
N SER A 98 11.74 3.48 -3.11
CA SER A 98 11.25 4.79 -3.53
C SER A 98 11.82 5.95 -2.69
N GLY A 99 12.38 5.67 -1.51
CA GLY A 99 12.87 6.69 -0.59
C GLY A 99 11.76 7.53 0.06
N LEU A 100 10.50 7.11 -0.04
CA LEU A 100 9.40 7.78 0.66
C LEU A 100 9.44 7.48 2.17
N ALA A 101 8.93 8.39 2.98
CA ALA A 101 8.72 8.14 4.40
C ALA A 101 7.37 7.43 4.61
N ALA A 102 7.33 6.42 5.47
CA ALA A 102 6.09 5.74 5.83
C ALA A 102 5.79 5.88 7.33
N LEU A 103 4.56 6.27 7.64
CA LEU A 103 4.01 6.22 8.99
C LEU A 103 2.90 5.18 9.02
N ILE A 104 3.11 4.12 9.80
CA ILE A 104 2.24 2.95 9.86
C ILE A 104 1.71 2.80 11.28
N ALA A 105 0.40 2.87 11.47
CA ALA A 105 -0.26 2.48 12.70
C ALA A 105 -0.55 0.97 12.64
N THR A 106 -0.11 0.22 13.64
CA THR A 106 -0.38 -1.22 13.75
C THR A 106 -0.30 -1.68 15.19
N HIS A 107 -1.08 -2.70 15.53
CA HIS A 107 -0.98 -3.43 16.79
C HIS A 107 -0.14 -4.73 16.64
N ASN A 108 0.38 -5.00 15.45
CA ASN A 108 1.22 -6.17 15.20
C ASN A 108 2.69 -5.85 15.53
N HIS A 109 3.14 -6.32 16.70
CA HIS A 109 4.51 -6.09 17.19
C HIS A 109 5.59 -6.70 16.29
N ASP A 110 5.32 -7.82 15.62
CA ASP A 110 6.30 -8.44 14.70
C ASP A 110 6.54 -7.58 13.47
N LEU A 111 5.52 -6.90 12.98
CA LEU A 111 5.67 -5.93 11.90
C LEU A 111 6.34 -4.64 12.40
N ALA A 112 5.98 -4.18 13.61
CA ALA A 112 6.59 -2.99 14.20
C ALA A 112 8.12 -3.14 14.35
N ARG A 113 8.61 -4.31 14.78
CA ARG A 113 10.05 -4.61 14.89
C ARG A 113 10.83 -4.52 13.58
N ARG A 114 10.16 -4.55 12.44
CA ARG A 114 10.78 -4.42 11.11
C ARG A 114 10.98 -2.97 10.69
N MET A 115 10.42 -2.00 11.44
CA MET A 115 10.51 -0.58 11.14
C MET A 115 11.79 0.03 11.70
N ASP A 116 12.21 1.14 11.11
CA ASP A 116 13.41 1.87 11.53
C ASP A 116 13.22 2.53 12.89
N ARG A 117 11.98 2.90 13.25
CA ARG A 117 11.61 3.52 14.51
C ARG A 117 10.18 3.16 14.88
N CYS A 118 9.97 2.86 16.16
CA CYS A 118 8.64 2.66 16.72
C CYS A 118 8.34 3.75 17.76
N VAL A 119 7.11 4.23 17.74
CA VAL A 119 6.60 5.20 18.71
C VAL A 119 5.25 4.73 19.25
N THR A 120 4.91 5.15 20.45
CA THR A 120 3.59 4.91 21.06
C THR A 120 3.05 6.18 21.69
N LEU A 121 1.76 6.18 22.01
CA LEU A 121 1.08 7.25 22.72
C LEU A 121 0.93 6.88 24.19
N ILE A 122 1.51 7.70 25.08
CA ILE A 122 1.33 7.59 26.54
C ILE A 122 0.88 8.96 27.03
N ASP A 123 -0.27 9.02 27.69
CA ASP A 123 -0.84 10.25 28.27
C ASP A 123 -0.91 11.42 27.26
N GLY A 124 -1.23 11.12 26.00
CA GLY A 124 -1.34 12.10 24.93
C GLY A 124 -0.01 12.57 24.34
N GLN A 125 1.10 11.98 24.74
CA GLN A 125 2.44 12.28 24.23
C GLN A 125 2.98 11.13 23.37
N VAL A 126 3.68 11.47 22.29
CA VAL A 126 4.39 10.52 21.45
C VAL A 126 5.74 10.23 22.08
N VAL A 127 6.00 8.99 22.41
CA VAL A 127 7.26 8.52 23.01
C VAL A 127 7.86 7.39 22.18
N ASP A 128 9.18 7.24 22.20
CA ASP A 128 9.84 6.12 21.57
C ASP A 128 9.44 4.80 22.27
N TYR A 129 9.28 3.77 21.50
CA TYR A 129 8.87 2.44 21.94
C TYR A 129 9.83 1.40 21.37
N GLU A 130 10.40 0.58 22.23
CA GLU A 130 11.17 -0.60 21.85
C GLU A 130 10.20 -1.79 21.71
N ALA A 131 9.97 -2.25 20.47
CA ALA A 131 9.02 -3.30 20.13
C ALA A 131 9.57 -4.73 20.38
#